data_d3664adc0abeed4345ec1dc55b53f7db
#
_entry.id   d3664adc0abeed4345ec1dc55b53f7db
#
_cell.length_a   1.000
_cell.length_b   1.000
_cell.length_c   1.000
_cell.angle_alpha   90.00
_cell.angle_beta   90.00
_cell.angle_gamma   90.00
#
_symmetry.space_group_name_H-M   'P 1'
#
loop_
_entity.id
_entity.type
_entity.pdbx_description
1 polymer ?
#
loop_
_entity_poly.entity_id
_entity_poly.type
_entity_poly.pdbx_seq_one_letter_code
_entity_poly.pdbx_strand_id
1 'polypeptide(L)'
;MRILSVTAQKPCSTGSGVYLTEVVKALAKEGHTQTVLAGIARGEQMDMPDGVKAYPVYFESEGLPYPVVGMSDEMPYISTRYKDMTEEMTVQFRNAFLAVLDEVIEREDPELILCHHLYYLTALVRERYPEKKVYGFCHNTDLRQMKTVSYT
;
A
#
# COMPACT_ATOMS: atom_id res chain seq x y z
N MET A 1 6.05 15.28 12.81
CA MET A 1 6.13 15.06 11.34
C MET A 1 4.79 14.52 10.82
N ARG A 2 4.46 14.80 9.58
CA ARG A 2 3.36 14.17 8.87
C ARG A 2 3.92 12.97 8.11
N ILE A 3 3.41 11.78 8.41
CA ILE A 3 3.93 10.51 7.88
C ILE A 3 2.82 9.79 7.14
N LEU A 4 3.11 9.37 5.91
CA LEU A 4 2.25 8.52 5.09
C LEU A 4 2.80 7.09 5.06
N SER A 5 2.02 6.13 5.52
CA SER A 5 2.30 4.71 5.34
C SER A 5 1.52 4.16 4.15
N VAL A 6 2.20 3.43 3.26
CA VAL A 6 1.63 2.93 1.99
C VAL A 6 1.78 1.42 1.90
N THR A 7 0.71 0.73 1.56
CA THR A 7 0.70 -0.70 1.25
C THR A 7 -0.32 -1.03 0.15
N ALA A 8 0.02 -1.96 -0.74
CA ALA A 8 -0.91 -2.40 -1.79
C ALA A 8 -1.92 -3.42 -1.28
N GLN A 9 -1.61 -4.12 -0.20
CA GLN A 9 -2.43 -5.18 0.35
C GLN A 9 -3.23 -4.72 1.56
N LYS A 10 -4.22 -5.53 1.94
CA LYS A 10 -5.11 -5.25 3.06
C LYS A 10 -4.33 -5.13 4.38
N PRO A 11 -4.46 -4.01 5.11
CA PRO A 11 -3.83 -3.87 6.43
C PRO A 11 -4.47 -4.81 7.45
N CYS A 12 -3.77 -5.08 8.54
CA CYS A 12 -4.20 -5.94 9.66
C CYS A 12 -4.48 -7.42 9.33
N SER A 13 -4.34 -7.83 8.08
CA SER A 13 -4.69 -9.19 7.63
C SER A 13 -3.51 -10.14 7.51
N THR A 14 -2.29 -9.62 7.52
CA THR A 14 -1.04 -10.38 7.35
C THR A 14 -0.01 -9.89 8.36
N GLY A 15 1.12 -10.61 8.49
CA GLY A 15 2.21 -10.17 9.35
C GLY A 15 2.73 -8.77 9.01
N SER A 16 2.86 -8.45 7.72
CA SER A 16 3.25 -7.10 7.27
C SER A 16 2.17 -6.05 7.51
N GLY A 17 0.89 -6.42 7.41
CA GLY A 17 -0.24 -5.54 7.72
C GLY A 17 -0.33 -5.23 9.21
N VAL A 18 -0.12 -6.21 10.07
CA VAL A 18 -0.01 -6.01 11.52
C VAL A 18 1.19 -5.13 11.86
N TYR A 19 2.35 -5.39 11.24
CA TYR A 19 3.55 -4.57 11.42
C TYR A 19 3.30 -3.10 11.06
N LEU A 20 2.68 -2.83 9.91
CA LEU A 20 2.29 -1.48 9.50
C LEU A 20 1.45 -0.80 10.58
N THR A 21 0.42 -1.48 11.07
CA THR A 21 -0.49 -0.93 12.07
C THR A 21 0.23 -0.61 13.38
N GLU A 22 1.13 -1.46 13.82
CA GLU A 22 1.91 -1.23 15.04
C GLU A 22 2.92 -0.07 14.87
N VAL A 23 3.55 0.06 13.71
CA VAL A 23 4.40 1.23 13.38
C VAL A 23 3.59 2.53 13.43
N VAL A 24 2.41 2.54 12.80
CA VAL A 24 1.50 3.70 12.80
C VAL A 24 1.10 4.09 14.22
N LYS A 25 0.73 3.11 15.07
CA LYS A 25 0.39 3.34 16.49
C LYS A 25 1.57 3.92 17.27
N ALA A 26 2.75 3.35 17.09
CA ALA A 26 3.95 3.81 17.79
C ALA A 26 4.30 5.25 17.43
N LEU A 27 4.30 5.58 16.12
CA LEU A 27 4.60 6.93 15.65
C LEU A 27 3.52 7.95 16.05
N ALA A 28 2.25 7.54 16.12
CA ALA A 28 1.18 8.39 16.62
C ALA A 28 1.37 8.73 18.11
N LYS A 29 1.79 7.76 18.93
CA LYS A 29 2.12 8.00 20.36
C LYS A 29 3.28 8.98 20.55
N GLU A 30 4.23 9.01 19.61
CA GLU A 30 5.34 9.97 19.60
C GLU A 30 4.91 11.36 19.06
N GLY A 31 3.63 11.58 18.80
CA GLY A 31 3.08 12.87 18.37
C GLY A 31 3.18 13.15 16.88
N HIS A 32 3.44 12.12 16.06
CA HIS A 32 3.46 12.26 14.60
C HIS A 32 2.05 12.10 14.02
N THR A 33 1.69 12.96 13.06
CA THR A 33 0.45 12.83 12.30
C THR A 33 0.56 11.65 11.33
N GLN A 34 -0.37 10.72 11.39
CA GLN A 34 -0.36 9.50 10.60
C GLN A 34 -1.46 9.48 9.54
N THR A 35 -1.08 9.12 8.34
CA THR A 35 -1.98 8.82 7.21
C THR A 35 -1.64 7.45 6.65
N VAL A 36 -2.63 6.66 6.29
CA VAL A 36 -2.45 5.33 5.69
C VAL A 36 -3.16 5.26 4.36
N LEU A 37 -2.45 4.87 3.32
CA LEU A 37 -2.97 4.51 2.01
C LEU A 37 -2.84 3.00 1.83
N ALA A 38 -3.95 2.29 1.63
CA ALA A 38 -3.93 0.84 1.49
C ALA A 38 -4.98 0.30 0.52
N GLY A 39 -4.66 -0.85 -0.11
CA GLY A 39 -5.63 -1.60 -0.90
C GLY A 39 -6.60 -2.38 -0.02
N ILE A 40 -7.89 -2.25 -0.29
CA ILE A 40 -8.95 -3.04 0.36
C ILE A 40 -10.02 -3.44 -0.67
N ALA A 41 -10.83 -4.43 -0.34
CA ALA A 41 -11.96 -4.81 -1.20
C ALA A 41 -13.12 -3.80 -1.06
N ARG A 42 -13.88 -3.65 -2.13
CA ARG A 42 -15.09 -2.83 -2.12
C ARG A 42 -16.06 -3.30 -1.04
N GLY A 43 -16.58 -2.37 -0.26
CA GLY A 43 -17.51 -2.66 0.84
C GLY A 43 -16.81 -2.98 2.17
N GLU A 44 -15.49 -3.13 2.19
CA GLU A 44 -14.72 -3.25 3.43
C GLU A 44 -14.32 -1.88 3.98
N GLN A 45 -14.03 -1.85 5.27
CA GLN A 45 -13.50 -0.66 5.95
C GLN A 45 -12.05 -0.90 6.36
N MET A 46 -11.29 0.16 6.40
CA MET A 46 -9.91 0.15 6.89
C MET A 46 -9.92 0.54 8.37
N ASP A 47 -9.79 -0.47 9.24
CA ASP A 47 -9.73 -0.27 10.68
C ASP A 47 -8.35 0.28 11.07
N MET A 48 -8.29 1.59 11.32
CA MET A 48 -7.10 2.27 11.77
C MET A 48 -7.31 2.85 13.18
N PRO A 49 -6.23 3.05 13.94
CA PRO A 49 -6.32 3.72 15.26
C PRO A 49 -6.95 5.10 15.16
N ASP A 50 -7.56 5.54 16.27
CA ASP A 50 -8.15 6.87 16.37
C ASP A 50 -7.14 7.97 15.99
N GLY A 51 -7.58 8.94 15.19
CA GLY A 51 -6.76 10.05 14.72
C GLY A 51 -5.89 9.74 13.50
N VAL A 52 -5.87 8.51 13.02
CA VAL A 52 -5.18 8.12 11.78
C VAL A 52 -6.11 8.35 10.60
N LYS A 53 -5.63 9.09 9.59
CA LYS A 53 -6.38 9.30 8.35
C LYS A 53 -6.20 8.09 7.41
N ALA A 54 -7.30 7.55 6.92
CA ALA A 54 -7.32 6.36 6.06
C ALA A 54 -7.75 6.73 4.63
N TYR A 55 -6.94 6.35 3.66
CA TYR A 55 -7.20 6.54 2.22
C TYR A 55 -7.22 5.16 1.54
N PRO A 56 -8.40 4.55 1.41
CA PRO A 56 -8.52 3.26 0.75
C PRO A 56 -8.41 3.36 -0.76
N VAL A 57 -7.74 2.39 -1.37
CA VAL A 57 -7.82 2.08 -2.80
C VAL A 57 -8.67 0.84 -2.96
N TYR A 58 -9.86 0.99 -3.55
CA TYR A 58 -10.84 -0.08 -3.63
C TYR A 58 -10.61 -1.00 -4.82
N PHE A 59 -10.26 -2.23 -4.53
CA PHE A 59 -10.32 -3.36 -5.45
C PHE A 59 -11.78 -3.86 -5.58
N GLU A 60 -12.03 -4.73 -6.55
CA GLU A 60 -13.40 -5.20 -6.89
C GLU A 60 -14.33 -4.04 -7.21
N SER A 61 -13.80 -3.03 -7.88
CA SER A 61 -14.46 -1.81 -8.32
C SER A 61 -14.31 -1.63 -9.83
N GLU A 62 -14.95 -0.61 -10.38
CA GLU A 62 -14.86 -0.32 -11.82
C GLU A 62 -13.42 -0.08 -12.29
N GLY A 63 -12.61 0.64 -11.50
CA GLY A 63 -11.21 0.95 -11.85
C GLY A 63 -10.21 -0.17 -11.52
N LEU A 64 -10.57 -1.09 -10.61
CA LEU A 64 -9.77 -2.25 -10.19
C LEU A 64 -10.66 -3.49 -10.08
N PRO A 65 -11.07 -4.12 -11.21
CA PRO A 65 -12.10 -5.15 -11.21
C PRO A 65 -11.60 -6.55 -10.80
N TYR A 66 -10.65 -6.63 -9.91
CA TYR A 66 -10.07 -7.88 -9.42
C TYR A 66 -9.78 -7.82 -7.91
N PRO A 67 -9.59 -8.97 -7.23
CA PRO A 67 -9.31 -9.02 -5.81
C PRO A 67 -8.04 -8.30 -5.40
N VAL A 68 -7.98 -7.85 -4.14
CA VAL A 68 -6.80 -7.19 -3.56
C VAL A 68 -5.56 -8.03 -3.79
N VAL A 69 -4.48 -7.39 -4.19
CA VAL A 69 -3.20 -8.05 -4.41
C VAL A 69 -2.61 -8.59 -3.11
N GLY A 70 -1.83 -9.65 -3.21
CA GLY A 70 -1.11 -10.25 -2.09
C GLY A 70 0.33 -10.57 -2.44
N MET A 71 1.23 -10.40 -1.47
CA MET A 71 2.66 -10.69 -1.60
C MET A 71 3.00 -12.18 -1.36
N SER A 72 2.02 -13.02 -1.11
CA SER A 72 2.17 -14.47 -0.95
C SER A 72 1.20 -15.20 -1.86
N ASP A 73 1.57 -16.42 -2.28
CA ASP A 73 0.67 -17.30 -3.03
C ASP A 73 -0.54 -17.75 -2.19
N GLU A 74 -0.37 -17.76 -0.87
CA GLU A 74 -1.43 -18.04 0.10
C GLU A 74 -1.65 -16.82 0.97
N MET A 75 -2.84 -16.23 0.86
CA MET A 75 -3.26 -15.05 1.64
C MET A 75 -4.47 -15.43 2.51
N PRO A 76 -4.69 -14.76 3.64
CA PRO A 76 -5.86 -15.00 4.50
C PRO A 76 -7.18 -14.49 3.88
N TYR A 77 -7.15 -14.01 2.66
CA TYR A 77 -8.29 -13.55 1.87
C TYR A 77 -8.11 -13.94 0.40
N ILE A 78 -9.18 -13.90 -0.38
CA ILE A 78 -9.10 -14.11 -1.83
C ILE A 78 -8.28 -12.98 -2.43
N SER A 79 -7.16 -13.32 -3.06
CA SER A 79 -6.19 -12.32 -3.53
C SER A 79 -5.77 -12.55 -4.97
N THR A 80 -5.34 -11.47 -5.60
CA THR A 80 -4.65 -11.49 -6.89
C THR A 80 -3.15 -11.66 -6.66
N ARG A 81 -2.55 -12.65 -7.30
CA ARG A 81 -1.10 -12.84 -7.27
C ARG A 81 -0.46 -11.95 -8.34
N TYR A 82 0.64 -11.30 -8.01
CA TYR A 82 1.35 -10.42 -8.97
C TYR A 82 1.76 -11.16 -10.25
N LYS A 83 2.15 -12.43 -10.16
CA LYS A 83 2.52 -13.25 -11.33
C LYS A 83 1.37 -13.52 -12.29
N ASP A 84 0.13 -13.38 -11.86
CA ASP A 84 -1.08 -13.59 -12.67
C ASP A 84 -1.65 -12.27 -13.21
N MET A 85 -1.06 -11.12 -12.86
CA MET A 85 -1.52 -9.83 -13.37
C MET A 85 -1.18 -9.67 -14.84
N THR A 86 -2.19 -9.32 -15.63
CA THR A 86 -2.03 -8.92 -17.02
C THR A 86 -1.48 -7.50 -17.14
N GLU A 87 -1.05 -7.10 -18.32
CA GLU A 87 -0.63 -5.72 -18.59
C GLU A 87 -1.76 -4.72 -18.28
N GLU A 88 -3.00 -5.04 -18.69
CA GLU A 88 -4.18 -4.22 -18.37
C GLU A 88 -4.39 -4.06 -16.87
N MET A 89 -4.31 -5.15 -16.10
CA MET A 89 -4.43 -5.12 -14.63
C MET A 89 -3.34 -4.26 -14.00
N THR A 90 -2.12 -4.31 -14.52
CA THR A 90 -0.99 -3.50 -14.06
C THR A 90 -1.23 -2.00 -14.30
N VAL A 91 -1.78 -1.64 -15.46
CA VAL A 91 -2.15 -0.25 -15.78
C VAL A 91 -3.28 0.24 -14.87
N GLN A 92 -4.31 -0.58 -14.64
CA GLN A 92 -5.41 -0.28 -13.72
C GLN A 92 -4.91 -0.06 -12.30
N PHE A 93 -4.03 -0.93 -11.81
CA PHE A 93 -3.37 -0.79 -10.51
C PHE A 93 -2.64 0.55 -10.39
N ARG A 94 -1.77 0.86 -11.35
CA ARG A 94 -1.02 2.11 -11.40
C ARG A 94 -1.95 3.32 -11.33
N ASN A 95 -2.95 3.37 -12.19
CA ASN A 95 -3.86 4.51 -12.28
C ASN A 95 -4.66 4.71 -10.98
N ALA A 96 -5.18 3.65 -10.39
CA ALA A 96 -5.96 3.71 -9.17
C ALA A 96 -5.12 4.16 -7.96
N PHE A 97 -3.95 3.57 -7.79
CA PHE A 97 -3.07 3.93 -6.66
C PHE A 97 -2.49 5.34 -6.81
N LEU A 98 -2.07 5.74 -8.01
CA LEU A 98 -1.53 7.09 -8.22
C LEU A 98 -2.60 8.17 -8.06
N ALA A 99 -3.84 7.93 -8.45
CA ALA A 99 -4.94 8.89 -8.24
C ALA A 99 -5.16 9.18 -6.74
N VAL A 100 -5.21 8.15 -5.91
CA VAL A 100 -5.38 8.31 -4.45
C VAL A 100 -4.10 8.86 -3.82
N LEU A 101 -2.93 8.43 -4.27
CA LEU A 101 -1.64 8.97 -3.79
C LEU A 101 -1.53 10.47 -4.06
N ASP A 102 -1.88 10.93 -5.26
CA ASP A 102 -1.85 12.34 -5.62
C ASP A 102 -2.78 13.16 -4.71
N GLU A 103 -3.98 12.67 -4.42
CA GLU A 103 -4.91 13.28 -3.47
C GLU A 103 -4.32 13.38 -2.06
N VAL A 104 -3.69 12.31 -1.58
CA VAL A 104 -3.06 12.27 -0.25
C VAL A 104 -1.90 13.27 -0.17
N ILE A 105 -1.05 13.32 -1.19
CA ILE A 105 0.08 14.26 -1.22
C ILE A 105 -0.42 15.70 -1.21
N GLU A 106 -1.46 16.01 -1.97
CA GLU A 106 -2.03 17.36 -2.04
C GLU A 106 -2.68 17.78 -0.70
N ARG A 107 -3.45 16.90 -0.07
CA ARG A 107 -4.21 17.21 1.14
C ARG A 107 -3.41 17.14 2.43
N GLU A 108 -2.52 16.15 2.55
CA GLU A 108 -1.84 15.82 3.79
C GLU A 108 -0.38 16.30 3.82
N ASP A 109 0.20 16.58 2.66
CA ASP A 109 1.59 17.02 2.48
C ASP A 109 2.58 16.25 3.38
N PRO A 110 2.70 14.93 3.24
CA PRO A 110 3.57 14.14 4.10
C PRO A 110 5.04 14.52 3.92
N GLU A 111 5.75 14.63 5.04
CA GLU A 111 7.19 14.89 5.07
C GLU A 111 8.00 13.60 4.89
N LEU A 112 7.37 12.45 5.16
CA LEU A 112 7.97 11.12 5.07
C LEU A 112 6.93 10.13 4.54
N ILE A 113 7.35 9.29 3.60
CA ILE A 113 6.55 8.20 3.06
C ILE A 113 7.22 6.87 3.43
N LEU A 114 6.48 6.00 4.11
CA LEU A 114 6.88 4.66 4.50
C LEU A 114 6.16 3.64 3.62
N CYS A 115 6.87 2.99 2.72
CA CYS A 115 6.31 1.97 1.84
C CYS A 115 6.54 0.58 2.42
N HIS A 116 5.46 -0.16 2.64
CA HIS A 116 5.53 -1.55 3.08
C HIS A 116 5.53 -2.47 1.87
N HIS A 117 6.53 -3.35 1.82
CA HIS A 117 7.01 -4.13 0.69
C HIS A 117 7.79 -3.33 -0.36
N LEU A 118 8.97 -3.84 -0.71
CA LEU A 118 9.79 -3.33 -1.80
C LEU A 118 9.33 -3.95 -3.13
N TYR A 119 8.16 -3.53 -3.60
CA TYR A 119 7.55 -4.08 -4.80
C TYR A 119 6.92 -2.98 -5.67
N TYR A 120 5.99 -3.34 -6.54
CA TYR A 120 5.49 -2.46 -7.62
C TYR A 120 4.99 -1.09 -7.11
N LEU A 121 4.16 -1.07 -6.06
CA LEU A 121 3.64 0.20 -5.51
C LEU A 121 4.77 1.12 -5.00
N THR A 122 5.77 0.57 -4.33
CA THR A 122 6.92 1.35 -3.86
C THR A 122 7.69 1.99 -5.02
N ALA A 123 7.86 1.27 -6.12
CA ALA A 123 8.47 1.82 -7.34
C ALA A 123 7.63 2.98 -7.89
N LEU A 124 6.31 2.82 -7.99
CA LEU A 124 5.39 3.88 -8.45
C LEU A 124 5.47 5.14 -7.58
N VAL A 125 5.48 4.97 -6.25
CA VAL A 125 5.62 6.10 -5.30
C VAL A 125 6.94 6.83 -5.54
N ARG A 126 8.04 6.10 -5.67
CA ARG A 126 9.36 6.69 -5.87
C ARG A 126 9.50 7.39 -7.21
N GLU A 127 8.95 6.83 -8.27
CA GLU A 127 8.94 7.44 -9.60
C GLU A 127 8.08 8.71 -9.65
N ARG A 128 6.92 8.67 -9.01
CA ARG A 128 5.96 9.79 -9.03
C ARG A 128 6.42 10.97 -8.21
N TYR A 129 7.07 10.72 -7.06
CA TYR A 129 7.51 11.75 -6.10
C TYR A 129 9.00 11.60 -5.74
N PRO A 130 9.91 11.85 -6.71
CA PRO A 130 11.35 11.68 -6.49
C PRO A 130 11.93 12.66 -5.46
N GLU A 131 11.25 13.78 -5.21
CA GLU A 131 11.66 14.80 -4.23
C GLU A 131 11.27 14.45 -2.78
N LYS A 132 10.29 13.55 -2.59
CA LYS A 132 9.83 13.14 -1.26
C LYS A 132 10.82 12.16 -0.62
N LYS A 133 10.89 12.19 0.71
CA LYS A 133 11.63 11.17 1.48
C LYS A 133 10.80 9.89 1.51
N VAL A 134 11.29 8.85 0.84
CA VAL A 134 10.65 7.53 0.76
C VAL A 134 11.55 6.48 1.37
N TYR A 135 11.04 5.76 2.36
CA TYR A 135 11.70 4.58 2.94
C TYR A 135 10.84 3.34 2.67
N GLY A 136 11.49 2.27 2.29
CA GLY A 136 10.83 0.98 2.04
C GLY A 136 11.20 -0.05 3.10
N PHE A 137 10.19 -0.79 3.57
CA PHE A 137 10.36 -1.96 4.43
C PHE A 137 10.41 -3.22 3.58
N CYS A 138 11.55 -3.90 3.59
CA CYS A 138 11.70 -5.21 2.95
C CYS A 138 11.13 -6.29 3.86
N HIS A 139 10.06 -6.94 3.43
CA HIS A 139 9.53 -8.13 4.07
C HIS A 139 10.04 -9.39 3.39
N ASN A 140 10.08 -10.52 4.10
CA ASN A 140 10.61 -11.78 3.56
C ASN A 140 9.95 -12.22 2.25
N THR A 141 8.66 -11.94 2.08
CA THR A 141 7.91 -12.25 0.87
C THR A 141 8.40 -11.47 -0.35
N ASP A 142 8.99 -10.28 -0.18
CA ASP A 142 9.52 -9.46 -1.27
C ASP A 142 10.64 -10.22 -2.02
N LEU A 143 11.54 -10.84 -1.25
CA LEU A 143 12.64 -11.64 -1.81
C LEU A 143 12.15 -12.91 -2.51
N ARG A 144 11.05 -13.50 -2.05
CA ARG A 144 10.44 -14.66 -2.69
C ARG A 144 9.77 -14.27 -4.00
N GLN A 145 8.99 -13.20 -4.01
CA GLN A 145 8.26 -12.73 -5.19
C GLN A 145 9.22 -12.23 -6.30
N MET A 146 10.34 -11.66 -5.95
CA MET A 146 11.35 -11.19 -6.91
C MET A 146 11.84 -12.30 -7.87
N LYS A 147 11.73 -13.57 -7.47
CA LYS A 147 12.07 -14.72 -8.32
C LYS A 147 10.97 -15.07 -9.33
N THR A 148 9.76 -14.58 -9.12
CA THR A 148 8.58 -14.94 -9.94
C THR A 148 8.19 -13.85 -10.91
N VAL A 149 8.29 -12.58 -10.50
CA VAL A 149 7.94 -11.41 -11.32
C VAL A 149 8.95 -10.29 -11.06
N SER A 150 9.45 -9.67 -12.13
CA SER A 150 10.27 -8.46 -12.05
C SER A 150 9.52 -7.30 -12.68
N TYR A 151 9.41 -6.19 -11.95
CA TYR A 151 8.90 -4.90 -12.42
C TYR A 151 10.02 -3.86 -12.61
N THR A 152 11.24 -4.32 -12.67
CA THR A 152 12.42 -3.49 -12.94
C THR A 152 12.70 -3.37 -14.43
#